data_3f99d8bf8ffbe9872bab3dd47bb8b902
#
_entry.id   3f99d8bf8ffbe9872bab3dd47bb8b902
#
_cell.length_a   1.000
_cell.length_b   1.000
_cell.length_c   1.000
_cell.angle_alpha   90.00
_cell.angle_beta   90.00
_cell.angle_gamma   90.00
#
_symmetry.space_group_name_H-M   'P 1'
#
loop_
_entity.id
_entity.type
_entity.pdbx_description
1 polymer ?
#
loop_
_entity_poly.entity_id
_entity_poly.type
_entity_poly.pdbx_seq_one_letter_code
_entity_poly.pdbx_strand_id
1 'polypeptide(L)'
;SIIVDQLGARGLFLPLVADDDTHYYDSDRCFAWIMVKADDASRESLLPAIRRGDFYATEGPEVHIRVEGNEAIITCSPCREVAVFSDAVWVDKRMIEGEDLREVRVPVVKYEHFVRARVTDKEGRQAWTNCVQLPG
;
A
#
# COMPACT_ATOMS: atom_id res chain seq x y z
N SER A 1 -6.58 -5.83 7.52
CA SER A 1 -6.87 -4.56 6.84
C SER A 1 -8.32 -4.40 6.35
N ILE A 2 -9.18 -5.37 6.59
CA ILE A 2 -10.62 -5.26 6.22
C ILE A 2 -11.30 -4.01 6.82
N ILE A 3 -10.87 -3.60 8.02
CA ILE A 3 -11.37 -2.36 8.66
C ILE A 3 -11.01 -1.13 7.83
N VAL A 4 -9.80 -1.06 7.29
CA VAL A 4 -9.34 0.07 6.44
C VAL A 4 -10.19 0.17 5.18
N ASP A 5 -10.52 -0.96 4.55
CA ASP A 5 -11.35 -1.01 3.35
C ASP A 5 -12.79 -0.59 3.65
N GLN A 6 -13.34 -1.02 4.79
CA GLN A 6 -14.67 -0.61 5.23
C GLN A 6 -14.75 0.89 5.56
N LEU A 7 -13.69 1.46 6.13
CA LEU A 7 -13.61 2.89 6.40
C LEU A 7 -13.45 3.68 5.09
N GLY A 8 -12.58 3.21 4.18
CA GLY A 8 -12.40 3.79 2.85
C GLY A 8 -13.69 3.86 2.05
N ALA A 9 -14.50 2.79 2.07
CA ALA A 9 -15.83 2.75 1.45
C ALA A 9 -16.84 3.76 2.04
N ARG A 10 -16.55 4.28 3.23
CA ARG A 10 -17.32 5.36 3.88
C ARG A 10 -16.68 6.74 3.72
N GLY A 11 -15.65 6.85 2.89
CA GLY A 11 -14.90 8.09 2.65
C GLY A 11 -13.92 8.47 3.77
N LEU A 12 -13.60 7.55 4.69
CA LEU A 12 -12.64 7.77 5.77
C LEU A 12 -11.33 7.05 5.46
N PHE A 13 -10.34 7.78 4.99
CA PHE A 13 -9.03 7.26 4.57
C PHE A 13 -8.01 7.40 5.70
N LEU A 14 -7.79 6.31 6.44
CA LEU A 14 -6.78 6.23 7.48
C LEU A 14 -5.48 5.63 6.91
N PRO A 15 -4.32 6.26 7.16
CA PRO A 15 -3.03 5.69 6.77
C PRO A 15 -2.75 4.37 7.49
N LEU A 16 -2.18 3.41 6.76
CA LEU A 16 -1.74 2.12 7.27
C LEU A 16 -0.31 2.22 7.77
N VAL A 17 -0.10 2.00 9.05
CA VAL A 17 1.23 1.89 9.65
C VAL A 17 1.57 0.44 9.95
N ALA A 18 2.84 0.14 9.97
CA ALA A 18 3.39 -1.10 10.47
C ALA A 18 4.52 -0.80 11.46
N ASP A 19 4.63 -1.58 12.50
CA ASP A 19 5.71 -1.56 13.47
C ASP A 19 5.98 -2.96 14.00
N ASP A 20 7.08 -3.12 14.73
CA ASP A 20 7.54 -4.41 15.26
C ASP A 20 6.84 -4.83 16.55
N ASP A 21 6.16 -3.91 17.24
CA ASP A 21 5.75 -4.08 18.63
C ASP A 21 6.92 -4.52 19.55
N THR A 22 8.09 -3.93 19.31
CA THR A 22 9.37 -4.35 19.90
C THR A 22 9.37 -4.21 21.42
N HIS A 23 9.59 -5.32 22.14
CA HIS A 23 9.76 -5.36 23.58
C HIS A 23 11.20 -5.68 23.98
N TYR A 24 11.95 -6.39 23.14
CA TYR A 24 13.33 -6.84 23.38
C TYR A 24 14.21 -6.55 22.18
N TYR A 25 15.28 -5.77 22.35
CA TYR A 25 16.19 -5.37 21.26
C TYR A 25 16.93 -6.54 20.57
N ASP A 26 16.98 -7.69 21.18
CA ASP A 26 17.77 -8.82 20.68
C ASP A 26 16.98 -9.77 19.79
N SER A 27 15.63 -9.76 19.82
CA SER A 27 14.84 -10.83 19.19
C SER A 27 13.60 -10.35 18.40
N ASP A 28 13.09 -9.15 18.63
CA ASP A 28 11.82 -8.69 18.09
C ASP A 28 11.88 -7.28 17.45
N ARG A 29 12.88 -7.08 16.59
CA ARG A 29 13.12 -5.80 15.92
C ARG A 29 13.23 -5.94 14.42
N CYS A 30 12.91 -4.88 13.69
CA CYS A 30 13.07 -4.77 12.24
C CYS A 30 12.24 -5.79 11.43
N PHE A 31 11.08 -6.18 11.94
CA PHE A 31 10.14 -7.02 11.22
C PHE A 31 9.19 -6.22 10.33
N ALA A 32 8.79 -5.03 10.77
CA ALA A 32 7.89 -4.17 10.00
C ALA A 32 8.15 -2.68 10.30
N TRP A 33 7.97 -1.82 9.31
CA TRP A 33 8.18 -0.38 9.40
C TRP A 33 7.38 0.39 8.34
N ILE A 34 7.47 1.71 8.37
CA ILE A 34 6.98 2.56 7.30
C ILE A 34 8.14 3.17 6.52
N MET A 35 7.97 3.29 5.21
CA MET A 35 8.90 4.00 4.32
C MET A 35 8.28 5.34 3.90
N VAL A 36 8.83 6.43 4.39
CA VAL A 36 8.28 7.77 4.22
C VAL A 36 8.93 8.47 3.02
N LYS A 37 8.09 9.03 2.14
CA LYS A 37 8.54 9.89 1.04
C LYS A 37 8.64 11.34 1.55
N ALA A 38 9.86 11.80 1.81
CA ALA A 38 10.17 13.14 2.29
C ALA A 38 11.45 13.66 1.60
N ASP A 39 11.66 14.98 1.62
CA ASP A 39 12.82 15.61 0.99
C ASP A 39 14.12 15.29 1.73
N ASP A 40 14.04 15.16 3.06
CA ASP A 40 15.13 14.79 3.95
C ASP A 40 14.62 14.11 5.23
N ALA A 41 15.53 13.67 6.10
CA ALA A 41 15.20 13.00 7.36
C ALA A 41 14.94 13.97 8.54
N SER A 42 14.75 15.27 8.28
CA SER A 42 14.42 16.23 9.33
C SER A 42 13.00 16.03 9.84
N ARG A 43 12.73 16.43 11.08
CA ARG A 43 11.40 16.41 11.66
C ARG A 43 10.41 17.26 10.86
N GLU A 44 10.89 18.40 10.35
CA GLU A 44 10.13 19.37 9.56
C GLU A 44 9.66 18.80 8.23
N SER A 45 10.43 17.87 7.65
CA SER A 45 10.11 17.15 6.42
C SER A 45 9.27 15.89 6.66
N LEU A 46 9.63 15.08 7.66
CA LEU A 46 8.99 13.79 7.94
C LEU A 46 7.56 13.93 8.50
N LEU A 47 7.33 14.81 9.48
CA LEU A 47 6.01 14.88 10.12
C LEU A 47 4.88 15.31 9.16
N PRO A 48 5.06 16.32 8.29
CA PRO A 48 4.04 16.63 7.29
C PRO A 48 3.81 15.49 6.29
N ALA A 49 4.85 14.79 5.86
CA ALA A 49 4.74 13.64 4.95
C ALA A 49 3.92 12.51 5.60
N ILE A 50 4.20 12.17 6.86
CA ILE A 50 3.43 11.17 7.61
C ILE A 50 1.97 11.59 7.76
N ARG A 51 1.70 12.86 8.08
CA ARG A 51 0.32 13.37 8.20
C ARG A 51 -0.47 13.31 6.90
N ARG A 52 0.20 13.48 5.75
CA ARG A 52 -0.43 13.34 4.43
C ARG A 52 -0.60 11.89 3.99
N GLY A 53 0.03 10.94 4.68
CA GLY A 53 0.05 9.53 4.24
C GLY A 53 1.05 9.26 3.11
N ASP A 54 2.07 10.10 2.93
CA ASP A 54 3.12 9.95 1.92
C ASP A 54 4.12 8.87 2.35
N PHE A 55 3.63 7.66 2.58
CA PHE A 55 4.42 6.51 3.00
C PHE A 55 3.69 5.21 2.66
N TYR A 56 4.41 4.11 2.69
CA TYR A 56 3.87 2.76 2.68
C TYR A 56 4.38 1.95 3.88
N ALA A 57 3.60 0.95 4.28
CA ALA A 57 3.96 0.00 5.33
C ALA A 57 4.63 -1.23 4.71
N THR A 58 5.65 -1.80 5.36
CA THR A 58 6.38 -2.93 4.78
C THR A 58 7.04 -3.83 5.81
N GLU A 59 7.18 -5.10 5.46
CA GLU A 59 8.03 -6.12 6.08
C GLU A 59 9.31 -6.37 5.27
N GLY A 60 9.56 -5.57 4.20
CA GLY A 60 10.73 -5.67 3.34
C GLY A 60 10.52 -5.24 1.89
N PRO A 61 9.47 -5.69 1.19
CA PRO A 61 9.19 -5.28 -0.18
C PRO A 61 8.95 -3.77 -0.32
N GLU A 62 9.29 -3.22 -1.48
CA GLU A 62 8.91 -1.88 -1.89
C GLU A 62 7.59 -1.92 -2.65
N VAL A 63 6.72 -0.93 -2.45
CA VAL A 63 5.47 -0.79 -3.18
C VAL A 63 5.05 0.66 -3.34
N HIS A 64 4.63 1.02 -4.56
CA HIS A 64 4.05 2.32 -4.88
C HIS A 64 2.79 2.12 -5.71
N ILE A 65 1.85 3.04 -5.57
CA ILE A 65 0.63 3.07 -6.37
C ILE A 65 0.39 4.48 -6.89
N ARG A 66 -0.02 4.58 -8.14
CA ARG A 66 -0.53 5.82 -8.74
C ARG A 66 -1.71 5.50 -9.64
N VAL A 67 -2.51 6.50 -9.92
CA VAL A 67 -3.65 6.38 -10.84
C VAL A 67 -3.43 7.31 -12.01
N GLU A 68 -3.51 6.78 -13.22
CA GLU A 68 -3.39 7.51 -14.47
C GLU A 68 -4.60 7.19 -15.35
N GLY A 69 -5.42 8.20 -15.63
CA GLY A 69 -6.68 8.01 -16.35
C GLY A 69 -7.61 7.06 -15.57
N ASN A 70 -7.89 5.91 -16.15
CA ASN A 70 -8.73 4.86 -15.57
C ASN A 70 -7.94 3.59 -15.22
N GLU A 71 -6.65 3.72 -14.97
CA GLU A 71 -5.78 2.62 -14.54
C GLU A 71 -5.09 2.94 -13.20
N ALA A 72 -5.09 1.98 -12.29
CA ALA A 72 -4.17 1.95 -11.15
C ALA A 72 -2.90 1.21 -11.56
N ILE A 73 -1.76 1.87 -11.39
CA ILE A 73 -0.43 1.36 -11.72
C ILE A 73 0.31 1.11 -10.42
N ILE A 74 0.62 -0.14 -10.17
CA ILE A 74 1.36 -0.59 -8.98
C ILE A 74 2.76 -0.95 -9.41
N THR A 75 3.76 -0.31 -8.83
CA THR A 75 5.18 -0.67 -9.00
C THR A 75 5.73 -1.21 -7.69
N CYS A 76 6.58 -2.22 -7.76
CA CYS A 76 7.12 -2.88 -6.56
C CYS A 76 8.51 -3.48 -6.81
N SER A 77 9.20 -3.81 -5.73
CA SER A 77 10.31 -4.75 -5.80
C SER A 77 9.80 -6.13 -6.27
N PRO A 78 10.68 -7.06 -6.70
CA PRO A 78 10.25 -8.36 -7.22
C PRO A 78 9.29 -9.09 -6.28
N CYS A 79 8.06 -9.32 -6.73
CA CYS A 79 7.00 -9.94 -5.95
C CYS A 79 6.37 -11.12 -6.70
N ARG A 80 5.77 -12.03 -5.96
CA ARG A 80 5.00 -13.16 -6.50
C ARG A 80 3.50 -12.88 -6.59
N GLU A 81 3.01 -11.89 -5.84
CA GLU A 81 1.60 -11.55 -5.78
C GLU A 81 1.42 -10.04 -5.62
N VAL A 82 0.49 -9.48 -6.37
CA VAL A 82 -0.03 -8.12 -6.19
C VAL A 82 -1.54 -8.21 -6.04
N ALA A 83 -2.05 -7.78 -4.90
CA ALA A 83 -3.48 -7.69 -4.61
C ALA A 83 -3.91 -6.23 -4.56
N VAL A 84 -4.98 -5.88 -5.28
CA VAL A 84 -5.57 -4.55 -5.32
C VAL A 84 -6.92 -4.56 -4.63
N PHE A 85 -7.10 -3.65 -3.69
CA PHE A 85 -8.30 -3.50 -2.88
C PHE A 85 -9.01 -2.20 -3.21
N SER A 86 -10.33 -2.22 -3.22
CA SER A 86 -11.20 -1.07 -3.39
C SER A 86 -12.57 -1.36 -2.77
N ASP A 87 -13.49 -0.42 -2.87
CA ASP A 87 -14.89 -0.61 -2.50
C ASP A 87 -15.76 -1.14 -3.66
N ALA A 88 -15.17 -1.36 -4.84
CA ALA A 88 -15.89 -1.96 -5.96
C ALA A 88 -16.11 -3.46 -5.75
N VAL A 89 -17.29 -3.92 -6.07
CA VAL A 89 -17.67 -5.34 -6.09
C VAL A 89 -17.73 -5.86 -7.53
N TRP A 90 -17.48 -7.15 -7.72
CA TRP A 90 -17.55 -7.82 -9.02
C TRP A 90 -16.57 -7.26 -10.07
N VAL A 91 -15.37 -6.88 -9.63
CA VAL A 91 -14.29 -6.43 -10.51
C VAL A 91 -13.24 -7.52 -10.65
N ASP A 92 -12.94 -7.88 -11.89
CA ASP A 92 -11.93 -8.90 -12.21
C ASP A 92 -10.49 -8.40 -12.02
N LYS A 93 -9.55 -9.33 -11.98
CA LYS A 93 -8.10 -9.08 -12.01
C LYS A 93 -7.59 -8.20 -10.87
N ARG A 94 -8.09 -8.43 -9.67
CA ARG A 94 -7.64 -7.73 -8.47
C ARG A 94 -6.55 -8.49 -7.68
N MET A 95 -6.29 -9.72 -8.07
CA MET A 95 -5.17 -10.52 -7.56
C MET A 95 -4.38 -11.04 -8.74
N ILE A 96 -3.13 -10.67 -8.83
CA ILE A 96 -2.22 -11.01 -9.91
C ILE A 96 -1.07 -11.80 -9.31
N GLU A 97 -0.82 -12.98 -9.84
CA GLU A 97 0.28 -13.86 -9.45
C GLU A 97 1.31 -13.98 -10.57
N GLY A 98 2.58 -14.11 -10.21
CA GLY A 98 3.69 -14.25 -11.14
C GLY A 98 5.00 -14.49 -10.39
N GLU A 99 6.09 -14.74 -11.11
CA GLU A 99 7.38 -15.06 -10.48
C GLU A 99 8.22 -13.82 -10.14
N ASP A 100 8.11 -12.75 -10.91
CA ASP A 100 8.94 -11.54 -10.79
C ASP A 100 8.14 -10.29 -11.16
N LEU A 101 6.98 -10.10 -10.52
CA LEU A 101 6.13 -8.94 -10.76
C LEU A 101 6.82 -7.67 -10.25
N ARG A 102 6.93 -6.66 -11.11
CA ARG A 102 7.53 -5.35 -10.82
C ARG A 102 6.62 -4.19 -11.16
N GLU A 103 5.72 -4.37 -12.11
CA GLU A 103 4.67 -3.42 -12.46
C GLU A 103 3.40 -4.21 -12.81
N VAL A 104 2.28 -3.77 -12.24
CA VAL A 104 0.96 -4.30 -12.54
C VAL A 104 0.01 -3.15 -12.81
N ARG A 105 -0.83 -3.29 -13.82
CA ARG A 105 -1.86 -2.32 -14.20
C ARG A 105 -3.22 -2.97 -14.07
N VAL A 106 -4.12 -2.31 -13.37
CA VAL A 106 -5.50 -2.77 -13.21
C VAL A 106 -6.47 -1.64 -13.57
N PRO A 107 -7.60 -1.96 -14.22
CA PRO A 107 -8.59 -0.95 -14.53
C PRO A 107 -9.25 -0.41 -13.25
N VAL A 108 -9.53 0.89 -13.23
CA VAL A 108 -10.34 1.58 -12.23
C VAL A 108 -11.72 1.81 -12.84
N VAL A 109 -12.77 1.42 -12.12
CA VAL A 109 -14.16 1.61 -12.57
C VAL A 109 -14.78 2.85 -11.96
N LYS A 110 -15.77 3.44 -12.63
CA LYS A 110 -16.35 4.75 -12.27
C LYS A 110 -16.97 4.85 -10.87
N TYR A 111 -17.32 3.71 -10.27
CA TYR A 111 -17.96 3.68 -8.95
C TYR A 111 -16.98 3.30 -7.84
N GLU A 112 -15.69 3.23 -8.12
CA GLU A 112 -14.66 3.09 -7.11
C GLU A 112 -14.33 4.45 -6.49
N HIS A 113 -14.28 4.51 -5.16
CA HIS A 113 -13.92 5.72 -4.43
C HIS A 113 -12.48 5.71 -3.97
N PHE A 114 -11.85 4.54 -3.91
CA PHE A 114 -10.43 4.39 -3.61
C PHE A 114 -9.85 3.11 -4.22
N VAL A 115 -8.53 3.11 -4.33
CA VAL A 115 -7.73 1.90 -4.57
C VAL A 115 -6.53 1.88 -3.63
N ARG A 116 -6.10 0.72 -3.20
CA ARG A 116 -4.83 0.47 -2.52
C ARG A 116 -4.28 -0.89 -2.91
N ALA A 117 -2.98 -1.12 -2.68
CA ALA A 117 -2.32 -2.36 -3.04
C ALA A 117 -1.65 -3.02 -1.84
N ARG A 118 -1.55 -4.34 -1.91
CA ARG A 118 -0.64 -5.17 -1.14
C ARG A 118 0.19 -6.00 -2.09
N VAL A 119 1.47 -6.10 -1.82
CA VAL A 119 2.39 -6.98 -2.54
C VAL A 119 2.94 -8.03 -1.59
N THR A 120 3.24 -9.22 -2.12
CA THR A 120 3.86 -10.31 -1.37
C THR A 120 5.06 -10.81 -2.16
N ASP A 121 6.25 -10.79 -1.54
CA ASP A 121 7.46 -11.32 -2.18
C ASP A 121 7.54 -12.86 -2.11
N LYS A 122 8.61 -13.42 -2.65
CA LYS A 122 8.82 -14.88 -2.67
C LYS A 122 9.07 -15.48 -1.28
N GLU A 123 9.55 -14.68 -0.33
CA GLU A 123 9.74 -15.06 1.06
C GLU A 123 8.45 -14.96 1.89
N GLY A 124 7.36 -14.43 1.33
CA GLY A 124 6.08 -14.24 1.99
C GLY A 124 5.95 -12.92 2.76
N ARG A 125 6.97 -12.04 2.70
CA ARG A 125 6.93 -10.71 3.31
C ARG A 125 6.01 -9.81 2.50
N GLN A 126 5.35 -8.90 3.17
CA GLN A 126 4.33 -8.06 2.57
C GLN A 126 4.66 -6.56 2.66
N ALA A 127 4.09 -5.79 1.73
CA ALA A 127 4.04 -4.35 1.82
C ALA A 127 2.67 -3.84 1.37
N TRP A 128 2.23 -2.71 1.95
CA TRP A 128 0.88 -2.15 1.77
C TRP A 128 0.96 -0.66 1.48
N THR A 129 0.28 -0.24 0.43
CA THR A 129 0.09 1.19 0.18
C THR A 129 -1.04 1.75 1.03
N ASN A 130 -1.01 3.06 1.27
CA ASN A 130 -2.19 3.80 1.70
C ASN A 130 -3.24 3.84 0.58
N CYS A 131 -4.48 4.22 0.92
CA CYS A 131 -5.53 4.42 -0.07
C CYS A 131 -5.22 5.62 -0.96
N VAL A 132 -5.35 5.46 -2.27
CA VAL A 132 -5.44 6.55 -3.24
C VAL A 132 -6.92 6.83 -3.46
N GLN A 133 -7.36 8.02 -3.09
CA GLN A 133 -8.73 8.46 -3.31
C GLN A 133 -8.94 8.70 -4.80
N LEU A 134 -10.06 8.21 -5.32
CA LEU A 134 -10.47 8.39 -6.70
C LEU A 134 -11.49 9.52 -6.80
N PRO A 135 -11.47 10.27 -7.92
CA PRO A 135 -12.54 11.23 -8.20
C PRO A 135 -13.85 10.45 -8.36
N GLY A 136 -14.78 10.69 -7.46
CA GLY A 136 -16.12 10.12 -7.52
C GLY A 136 -16.95 10.70 -8.66
#